data_5a0a6f907678589baffb040fe44968ce
#
_entry.id   5a0a6f907678589baffb040fe44968ce
#
_cell.length_a   1.000
_cell.length_b   1.000
_cell.length_c   1.000
_cell.angle_alpha   90.00
_cell.angle_beta   90.00
_cell.angle_gamma   90.00
#
_symmetry.space_group_name_H-M   'P 1'
#
loop_
_entity.id
_entity.type
_entity.pdbx_description
1 polymer ?
#
loop_
_entity_poly.entity_id
_entity_poly.type
_entity_poly.pdbx_seq_one_letter_code
_entity_poly.pdbx_strand_id
1 'polypeptide(L)'
;METMDNERRISTGIDGLDKAIDFLRPGDTVVWQCEHISDYMYVATRFVTNVARQGNRIVYIRFADHEEIMDTAALRERGANVEKYELDPRVGFETFAVQVHRIIDKEPLGTFFVFDCLSDLQKYWFSDLMISNFFLLINPFLIRRQAVAYQPIDYEKHTYETISRIRKETPLLANIRTLDGSVYIHAVKVRGRSTPTTYFPLKITGTRWRTLTSSADTYAIFERFTQTGERRDCWDSMFDSVSDGREPTDEDGQRLKENILRCLLGNEPTRLALCRKYFSMRDLLYIKNREIGTGCVGGKAAGMLLARNILRDEAPELYRTRIEPHDSYYIGADVFYTYGVQNGLWSSRIRMVEAADYLEYAEPIRELLLNGTFMPSIKEQFLSMLEYFGQSPIIVRSSSILEDGFGNAFAGKYESVFCPNQGSLKERYDVFERAVKQVYASTVNPDAIKYRAERKLLDRDEQMALLVMRVCGDVHGNYYYPHIAGVGHSKNLYLNKQNASAENKGMLRLVFGMGTRAVDREADDYARLLNMDNPTAPPMVAYGDEYKYSQHKMDAIGLKDNEFETIRVDGIDKRDLKADPSLFMEPDYPTVSRLREMGLSTADAPNILNFRKLLRSTDFTDVMTEVMRVL
;
A
#
# COMPACT_ATOMS: atom_id res chain seq x y z
N MET A 1 11.63 22.38 34.65
CA MET A 1 10.32 22.87 34.22
C MET A 1 10.38 24.37 34.20
N GLU A 2 10.99 24.93 33.18
CA GLU A 2 11.30 26.34 33.06
C GLU A 2 10.37 26.98 32.06
N THR A 3 9.63 27.93 32.55
CA THR A 3 8.91 28.95 31.77
C THR A 3 9.97 29.84 31.12
N MET A 4 10.55 29.40 30.00
CA MET A 4 11.46 30.25 29.23
C MET A 4 10.86 30.58 27.86
N ASP A 5 10.62 31.86 27.73
CA ASP A 5 10.68 32.66 26.51
C ASP A 5 9.72 32.32 25.37
N ASN A 6 8.44 32.36 25.67
CA ASN A 6 7.39 32.37 24.65
C ASN A 6 6.97 33.82 24.29
N GLU A 7 7.80 34.80 24.56
CA GLU A 7 7.48 36.24 24.43
C GLU A 7 7.83 36.85 23.06
N ARG A 8 8.54 36.13 22.17
CA ARG A 8 8.85 36.69 20.86
C ARG A 8 7.60 36.75 20.00
N ARG A 9 7.02 37.93 19.87
CA ARG A 9 5.88 38.22 18.98
C ARG A 9 6.37 38.42 17.55
N ILE A 10 5.81 37.65 16.63
CA ILE A 10 6.13 37.67 15.21
C ILE A 10 4.91 38.15 14.45
N SER A 11 5.04 39.21 13.68
CA SER A 11 3.92 39.74 12.90
C SER A 11 3.67 38.89 11.65
N THR A 12 2.41 38.66 11.33
CA THR A 12 1.96 38.07 10.07
C THR A 12 2.13 39.04 8.88
N GLY A 13 2.47 40.30 9.12
CA GLY A 13 2.42 41.36 8.11
C GLY A 13 1.02 41.92 7.85
N ILE A 14 0.03 41.55 8.69
CA ILE A 14 -1.37 42.01 8.62
C ILE A 14 -1.83 42.40 10.01
N ASP A 15 -1.85 43.70 10.29
CA ASP A 15 -2.13 44.28 11.63
C ASP A 15 -3.44 43.74 12.25
N GLY A 16 -4.48 43.58 11.43
CA GLY A 16 -5.75 43.08 11.91
C GLY A 16 -5.68 41.62 12.35
N LEU A 17 -4.90 40.80 11.65
CA LEU A 17 -4.68 39.39 12.00
C LEU A 17 -3.81 39.28 13.24
N ASP A 18 -2.75 40.08 13.31
CA ASP A 18 -1.84 40.11 14.49
C ASP A 18 -2.61 40.43 15.78
N LYS A 19 -3.53 41.39 15.71
CA LYS A 19 -4.41 41.72 16.85
C LYS A 19 -5.39 40.62 17.19
N ALA A 20 -5.94 39.97 16.17
CA ALA A 20 -6.92 38.90 16.37
C ALA A 20 -6.30 37.66 17.02
N ILE A 21 -5.12 37.22 16.59
CA ILE A 21 -4.45 36.00 17.07
C ILE A 21 -3.39 36.24 18.16
N ASP A 22 -3.20 37.48 18.61
CA ASP A 22 -2.12 37.91 19.50
C ASP A 22 -0.72 37.53 18.96
N PHE A 23 -0.46 37.88 17.70
CA PHE A 23 0.76 37.58 16.93
C PHE A 23 1.08 36.10 16.75
N LEU A 24 2.02 35.76 15.88
CA LEU A 24 2.63 34.45 15.78
C LEU A 24 3.72 34.28 16.87
N ARG A 25 3.97 33.03 17.23
CA ARG A 25 4.97 32.60 18.20
C ARG A 25 5.98 31.65 17.55
N PRO A 26 7.21 31.56 18.07
CA PRO A 26 8.13 30.50 17.66
C PRO A 26 7.48 29.11 17.76
N GLY A 27 7.57 28.33 16.69
CA GLY A 27 6.93 27.01 16.60
C GLY A 27 5.50 27.02 16.05
N ASP A 28 4.94 28.20 15.68
CA ASP A 28 3.63 28.24 15.03
C ASP A 28 3.70 27.72 13.59
N THR A 29 3.11 26.54 13.36
CA THR A 29 2.77 26.09 12.01
C THR A 29 1.35 26.51 11.68
N VAL A 30 1.19 27.29 10.62
CA VAL A 30 -0.08 27.88 10.20
C VAL A 30 -0.57 27.13 8.96
N VAL A 31 -1.71 26.44 9.10
CA VAL A 31 -2.38 25.84 7.97
C VAL A 31 -3.42 26.81 7.42
N TRP A 32 -3.26 27.18 6.17
CA TRP A 32 -4.14 28.06 5.43
C TRP A 32 -5.10 27.23 4.56
N GLN A 33 -6.37 27.22 4.93
CA GLN A 33 -7.42 26.62 4.11
C GLN A 33 -7.90 27.65 3.08
N CYS A 34 -7.59 27.43 1.83
CA CYS A 34 -7.97 28.30 0.71
C CYS A 34 -8.69 27.51 -0.37
N GLU A 35 -9.47 28.17 -1.21
CA GLU A 35 -10.09 27.62 -2.42
C GLU A 35 -9.19 27.86 -3.64
N HIS A 36 -8.56 29.04 -3.68
CA HIS A 36 -7.64 29.43 -4.72
C HIS A 36 -6.26 29.75 -4.14
N ILE A 37 -5.22 29.30 -4.82
CA ILE A 37 -3.83 29.55 -4.37
C ILE A 37 -3.52 31.06 -4.28
N SER A 38 -4.17 31.90 -5.09
CA SER A 38 -4.07 33.35 -5.03
C SER A 38 -4.46 33.94 -3.68
N ASP A 39 -5.41 33.33 -2.98
CA ASP A 39 -5.80 33.75 -1.62
C ASP A 39 -4.65 33.53 -0.64
N TYR A 40 -4.00 32.37 -0.74
CA TYR A 40 -2.82 32.08 0.07
C TYR A 40 -1.64 33.00 -0.29
N MET A 41 -1.41 33.27 -1.57
CA MET A 41 -0.33 34.21 -2.00
C MET A 41 -0.49 35.59 -1.36
N TYR A 42 -1.71 36.02 -1.10
CA TYR A 42 -1.97 37.31 -0.43
C TYR A 42 -1.38 37.37 0.99
N VAL A 43 -1.54 36.32 1.79
CA VAL A 43 -1.01 36.27 3.16
C VAL A 43 0.47 35.90 3.18
N ALA A 44 0.90 34.98 2.33
CA ALA A 44 2.29 34.55 2.23
C ALA A 44 3.23 35.69 1.82
N THR A 45 2.85 36.49 0.82
CA THR A 45 3.65 37.63 0.36
C THR A 45 3.82 38.69 1.47
N ARG A 46 2.77 38.98 2.23
CA ARG A 46 2.83 39.94 3.35
C ARG A 46 3.74 39.44 4.47
N PHE A 47 3.55 38.18 4.83
CA PHE A 47 4.38 37.53 5.84
C PHE A 47 5.86 37.54 5.44
N VAL A 48 6.18 37.05 4.24
CA VAL A 48 7.54 36.99 3.70
C VAL A 48 8.18 38.40 3.65
N THR A 49 7.45 39.40 3.16
CA THR A 49 7.94 40.77 3.08
C THR A 49 8.27 41.33 4.45
N ASN A 50 7.44 41.04 5.45
CA ASN A 50 7.66 41.49 6.82
C ASN A 50 8.88 40.81 7.45
N VAL A 51 9.00 39.49 7.31
CA VAL A 51 10.08 38.66 7.85
C VAL A 51 11.42 38.98 7.17
N ALA A 52 11.42 39.22 5.86
CA ALA A 52 12.59 39.60 5.09
C ALA A 52 13.17 40.95 5.52
N ARG A 53 12.30 41.94 5.78
CA ARG A 53 12.74 43.28 6.31
C ARG A 53 13.45 43.20 7.66
N GLN A 54 13.17 42.16 8.43
CA GLN A 54 13.81 41.94 9.74
C GLN A 54 15.12 41.12 9.61
N GLY A 55 15.56 40.79 8.39
CA GLY A 55 16.78 40.01 8.13
C GLY A 55 16.71 38.54 8.51
N ASN A 56 15.50 38.00 8.76
CA ASN A 56 15.34 36.60 9.15
C ASN A 56 15.56 35.63 7.96
N ARG A 57 15.96 34.40 8.28
CA ARG A 57 16.11 33.31 7.32
C ARG A 57 14.74 32.81 6.86
N ILE A 58 14.52 32.72 5.55
CA ILE A 58 13.29 32.23 4.91
C ILE A 58 13.65 31.06 4.02
N VAL A 59 12.87 29.99 4.09
CA VAL A 59 12.99 28.80 3.24
C VAL A 59 11.67 28.58 2.50
N TYR A 60 11.75 28.46 1.19
CA TYR A 60 10.64 28.13 0.32
C TYR A 60 10.77 26.69 -0.17
N ILE A 61 9.79 25.85 0.16
CA ILE A 61 9.69 24.46 -0.30
C ILE A 61 8.76 24.41 -1.51
N ARG A 62 9.36 24.30 -2.69
CA ARG A 62 8.70 24.27 -3.99
C ARG A 62 8.55 22.83 -4.48
N PHE A 63 7.32 22.42 -4.88
CA PHE A 63 7.03 21.09 -5.42
C PHE A 63 5.79 21.01 -6.29
N ALA A 64 4.94 22.03 -6.31
CA ALA A 64 3.68 22.03 -7.06
C ALA A 64 3.83 22.69 -8.45
N ASP A 65 2.87 22.40 -9.33
CA ASP A 65 2.87 22.93 -10.70
C ASP A 65 2.29 24.35 -10.81
N HIS A 66 1.60 24.85 -9.76
CA HIS A 66 1.04 26.21 -9.75
C HIS A 66 2.13 27.29 -9.81
N GLU A 67 1.76 28.54 -10.06
CA GLU A 67 2.67 29.67 -10.03
C GLU A 67 3.45 29.77 -8.72
N GLU A 68 4.69 30.23 -8.77
CA GLU A 68 5.51 30.41 -7.57
C GLU A 68 4.84 31.39 -6.60
N ILE A 69 4.76 31.00 -5.33
CA ILE A 69 4.12 31.80 -4.26
C ILE A 69 4.90 33.09 -4.00
N MET A 70 6.20 33.06 -4.22
CA MET A 70 7.09 34.21 -4.03
C MET A 70 8.20 34.22 -5.07
N ASP A 71 8.54 35.39 -5.55
CA ASP A 71 9.74 35.62 -6.36
C ASP A 71 10.98 35.69 -5.47
N THR A 72 11.65 34.54 -5.34
CA THR A 72 12.86 34.43 -4.50
C THR A 72 14.03 35.18 -5.08
N ALA A 73 14.11 35.37 -6.40
CA ALA A 73 15.19 36.16 -7.03
C ALA A 73 15.07 37.64 -6.68
N ALA A 74 13.87 38.20 -6.87
CA ALA A 74 13.61 39.59 -6.52
C ALA A 74 13.79 39.89 -5.00
N LEU A 75 13.49 38.92 -4.15
CA LEU A 75 13.71 39.04 -2.71
C LEU A 75 15.20 39.05 -2.36
N ARG A 76 16.00 38.18 -3.00
CA ARG A 76 17.48 38.15 -2.81
C ARG A 76 18.14 39.44 -3.30
N GLU A 77 17.71 39.97 -4.44
CA GLU A 77 18.18 41.25 -4.96
C GLU A 77 17.93 42.41 -3.98
N ARG A 78 16.87 42.32 -3.18
CA ARG A 78 16.56 43.29 -2.12
C ARG A 78 17.26 43.00 -0.79
N GLY A 79 18.20 42.05 -0.78
CA GLY A 79 18.99 41.67 0.40
C GLY A 79 18.31 40.71 1.38
N ALA A 80 17.21 40.07 1.01
CA ALA A 80 16.56 39.10 1.87
C ALA A 80 17.35 37.77 1.93
N ASN A 81 17.41 37.18 3.13
CA ASN A 81 18.05 35.87 3.36
C ASN A 81 17.05 34.75 3.03
N VAL A 82 16.88 34.45 1.73
CA VAL A 82 15.90 33.48 1.23
C VAL A 82 16.58 32.31 0.51
N GLU A 83 16.17 31.08 0.81
CA GLU A 83 16.55 29.87 0.08
C GLU A 83 15.31 29.18 -0.51
N LYS A 84 15.44 28.65 -1.74
CA LYS A 84 14.41 27.86 -2.40
C LYS A 84 14.93 26.45 -2.61
N TYR A 85 14.17 25.46 -2.16
CA TYR A 85 14.40 24.05 -2.43
C TYR A 85 13.30 23.55 -3.36
N GLU A 86 13.69 23.00 -4.49
CA GLU A 86 12.79 22.35 -5.44
C GLU A 86 12.81 20.85 -5.22
N LEU A 87 11.67 20.27 -4.91
CA LEU A 87 11.51 18.86 -4.60
C LEU A 87 10.57 18.21 -5.62
N ASP A 88 10.87 16.96 -5.98
CA ASP A 88 10.04 16.17 -6.89
C ASP A 88 9.17 15.18 -6.08
N PRO A 89 7.85 15.36 -5.98
CA PRO A 89 6.98 14.47 -5.23
C PRO A 89 6.83 13.07 -5.85
N ARG A 90 7.27 12.87 -7.11
CA ARG A 90 7.24 11.57 -7.81
C ARG A 90 8.23 10.56 -7.25
N VAL A 91 9.16 11.00 -6.42
CA VAL A 91 10.10 10.10 -5.71
C VAL A 91 9.42 9.20 -4.69
N GLY A 92 8.16 9.50 -4.34
CA GLY A 92 7.36 8.79 -3.36
C GLY A 92 7.24 9.50 -2.02
N PHE A 93 6.30 9.05 -1.20
CA PHE A 93 5.93 9.70 0.06
C PHE A 93 7.08 9.71 1.08
N GLU A 94 7.67 8.52 1.33
CA GLU A 94 8.75 8.38 2.32
C GLU A 94 9.95 9.24 1.94
N THR A 95 10.41 9.10 0.71
CA THR A 95 11.58 9.83 0.20
C THR A 95 11.36 11.32 0.23
N PHE A 96 10.18 11.80 -0.18
CA PHE A 96 9.84 13.22 -0.14
C PHE A 96 9.81 13.75 1.29
N ALA A 97 9.15 13.05 2.23
CA ALA A 97 9.08 13.46 3.63
C ALA A 97 10.47 13.50 4.29
N VAL A 98 11.36 12.53 3.98
CA VAL A 98 12.75 12.54 4.44
C VAL A 98 13.53 13.75 3.90
N GLN A 99 13.35 14.10 2.61
CA GLN A 99 13.99 15.29 2.02
C GLN A 99 13.55 16.57 2.73
N VAL A 100 12.25 16.74 2.98
CA VAL A 100 11.72 17.89 3.72
C VAL A 100 12.27 17.92 5.16
N HIS A 101 12.30 16.76 5.83
CA HIS A 101 12.86 16.65 7.18
C HIS A 101 14.34 17.10 7.22
N ARG A 102 15.17 16.62 6.28
CA ARG A 102 16.59 16.99 6.20
C ARG A 102 16.79 18.49 5.94
N ILE A 103 15.92 19.11 5.13
CA ILE A 103 15.95 20.57 4.93
C ILE A 103 15.66 21.27 6.24
N ILE A 104 14.60 20.88 6.96
CA ILE A 104 14.24 21.50 8.25
C ILE A 104 15.36 21.33 9.28
N ASP A 105 15.99 20.16 9.33
CA ASP A 105 17.05 19.87 10.29
C ASP A 105 18.34 20.65 10.01
N LYS A 106 18.66 20.86 8.74
CA LYS A 106 19.84 21.63 8.31
C LYS A 106 19.71 23.13 8.61
N GLU A 107 18.51 23.67 8.58
CA GLU A 107 18.28 25.11 8.73
C GLU A 107 18.40 25.55 10.20
N PRO A 108 18.79 26.82 10.49
CA PRO A 108 18.90 27.35 11.86
C PRO A 108 17.57 27.27 12.63
N LEU A 109 17.66 27.28 13.97
CA LEU A 109 16.47 27.40 14.83
C LEU A 109 15.74 28.73 14.54
N GLY A 110 14.39 28.66 14.52
CA GLY A 110 13.57 29.83 14.29
C GLY A 110 13.48 30.25 12.81
N THR A 111 13.89 29.42 11.86
CA THR A 111 13.74 29.67 10.43
C THR A 111 12.26 29.74 10.03
N PHE A 112 11.95 30.55 9.04
CA PHE A 112 10.62 30.74 8.49
C PHE A 112 10.44 29.91 7.23
N PHE A 113 9.41 29.06 7.21
CA PHE A 113 9.12 28.18 6.07
C PHE A 113 7.85 28.59 5.34
N VAL A 114 7.89 28.52 4.04
CA VAL A 114 6.72 28.69 3.17
C VAL A 114 6.65 27.46 2.25
N PHE A 115 5.49 26.83 2.20
CA PHE A 115 5.25 25.66 1.38
C PHE A 115 4.32 25.98 0.21
N ASP A 116 4.49 25.28 -0.89
CA ASP A 116 3.48 25.18 -1.94
C ASP A 116 2.21 24.49 -1.43
N CYS A 117 1.15 24.48 -2.26
CA CYS A 117 -0.12 23.84 -1.90
C CYS A 117 0.05 22.35 -1.67
N LEU A 118 -0.08 21.92 -0.41
CA LEU A 118 0.08 20.52 -0.03
C LEU A 118 -0.98 19.60 -0.65
N SER A 119 -2.14 20.13 -1.00
CA SER A 119 -3.19 19.36 -1.72
C SER A 119 -2.74 18.90 -3.09
N ASP A 120 -1.78 19.58 -3.72
CA ASP A 120 -1.25 19.16 -5.02
C ASP A 120 -0.45 17.85 -4.97
N LEU A 121 0.01 17.46 -3.79
CA LEU A 121 0.67 16.18 -3.57
C LEU A 121 -0.27 14.98 -3.76
N GLN A 122 -1.60 15.18 -3.67
CA GLN A 122 -2.58 14.13 -3.95
C GLN A 122 -2.45 13.55 -5.37
N LYS A 123 -2.02 14.34 -6.35
CA LYS A 123 -1.78 13.89 -7.73
C LYS A 123 -0.72 12.78 -7.82
N TYR A 124 0.17 12.71 -6.84
CA TYR A 124 1.31 11.80 -6.82
C TYR A 124 1.16 10.67 -5.81
N TRP A 125 0.45 10.94 -4.71
CA TRP A 125 0.28 9.97 -3.62
C TRP A 125 -1.07 9.28 -3.64
N PHE A 126 -2.02 9.77 -4.45
CA PHE A 126 -3.35 9.19 -4.72
C PHE A 126 -4.18 8.87 -3.46
N SER A 127 -3.88 9.51 -2.34
CA SER A 127 -4.57 9.31 -1.07
C SER A 127 -4.66 10.61 -0.30
N ASP A 128 -5.85 10.90 0.17
CA ASP A 128 -6.13 12.05 1.02
C ASP A 128 -5.45 11.90 2.40
N LEU A 129 -5.48 10.69 2.96
CA LEU A 129 -4.85 10.39 4.24
C LEU A 129 -3.33 10.63 4.23
N MET A 130 -2.67 10.49 3.07
CA MET A 130 -1.24 10.74 2.95
C MET A 130 -0.88 12.22 3.19
N ILE A 131 -1.79 13.15 2.86
CA ILE A 131 -1.60 14.57 3.18
C ILE A 131 -1.61 14.77 4.70
N SER A 132 -2.59 14.20 5.41
CA SER A 132 -2.59 14.27 6.87
C SER A 132 -1.38 13.56 7.50
N ASN A 133 -0.93 12.44 6.93
CA ASN A 133 0.27 11.74 7.39
C ASN A 133 1.52 12.65 7.25
N PHE A 134 1.63 13.41 6.16
CA PHE A 134 2.71 14.37 5.99
C PHE A 134 2.72 15.42 7.11
N PHE A 135 1.55 15.97 7.48
CA PHE A 135 1.46 16.91 8.61
C PHE A 135 1.88 16.26 9.94
N LEU A 136 1.44 15.04 10.21
CA LEU A 136 1.81 14.32 11.43
C LEU A 136 3.31 14.08 11.52
N LEU A 137 3.99 13.92 10.39
CA LEU A 137 5.43 13.70 10.34
C LEU A 137 6.23 15.01 10.47
N ILE A 138 5.83 16.04 9.74
CA ILE A 138 6.66 17.24 9.56
C ILE A 138 6.39 18.30 10.65
N ASN A 139 5.15 18.51 11.06
CA ASN A 139 4.83 19.55 12.03
C ASN A 139 5.53 19.40 13.38
N PRO A 140 5.67 18.21 13.99
CA PRO A 140 6.42 18.06 15.23
C PRO A 140 7.89 18.51 15.13
N PHE A 141 8.51 18.36 13.95
CA PHE A 141 9.88 18.83 13.70
C PHE A 141 9.93 20.35 13.59
N LEU A 142 9.04 20.96 12.82
CA LEU A 142 8.94 22.41 12.70
C LEU A 142 8.73 23.05 14.07
N ILE A 143 7.82 22.50 14.89
CA ILE A 143 7.55 23.00 16.25
C ILE A 143 8.80 22.89 17.13
N ARG A 144 9.50 21.75 17.15
CA ARG A 144 10.72 21.55 17.94
C ARG A 144 11.85 22.47 17.51
N ARG A 145 11.94 22.79 16.21
CA ARG A 145 12.91 23.76 15.66
C ARG A 145 12.49 25.20 15.88
N GLN A 146 11.39 25.46 16.61
CA GLN A 146 10.83 26.82 16.82
C GLN A 146 10.57 27.55 15.49
N ALA A 147 10.39 26.81 14.40
CA ALA A 147 10.14 27.36 13.08
C ALA A 147 8.71 27.91 12.98
N VAL A 148 8.52 28.97 12.19
CA VAL A 148 7.19 29.41 11.78
C VAL A 148 6.99 28.97 10.34
N ALA A 149 5.93 28.20 10.10
CA ALA A 149 5.66 27.62 8.78
C ALA A 149 4.27 27.97 8.26
N TYR A 150 4.18 28.38 7.00
CA TYR A 150 2.94 28.58 6.26
C TYR A 150 2.72 27.42 5.31
N GLN A 151 1.59 26.73 5.47
CA GLN A 151 1.25 25.49 4.78
C GLN A 151 -0.18 25.61 4.21
N PRO A 152 -0.34 25.89 2.90
CA PRO A 152 -1.68 25.99 2.31
C PRO A 152 -2.23 24.62 1.94
N ILE A 153 -3.54 24.48 2.09
CA ILE A 153 -4.34 23.36 1.60
C ILE A 153 -5.60 23.87 0.91
N ASP A 154 -5.99 23.18 -0.15
CA ASP A 154 -7.28 23.38 -0.79
C ASP A 154 -8.30 22.53 -0.01
N TYR A 155 -9.14 23.21 0.80
CA TYR A 155 -10.02 22.51 1.75
C TYR A 155 -11.14 21.70 1.06
N GLU A 156 -11.45 21.98 -0.20
CA GLU A 156 -12.48 21.24 -0.96
C GLU A 156 -11.98 19.86 -1.41
N LYS A 157 -10.66 19.68 -1.52
CA LYS A 157 -10.03 18.42 -1.93
C LYS A 157 -9.80 17.41 -0.80
N HIS A 158 -10.25 17.72 0.42
CA HIS A 158 -9.98 16.89 1.59
C HIS A 158 -11.23 16.46 2.33
N THR A 159 -11.25 15.20 2.77
CA THR A 159 -12.27 14.66 3.65
C THR A 159 -12.26 15.32 5.03
N TYR A 160 -13.36 15.20 5.75
CA TYR A 160 -13.42 15.66 7.14
C TYR A 160 -12.42 14.94 8.05
N GLU A 161 -12.12 13.67 7.78
CA GLU A 161 -11.15 12.89 8.54
C GLU A 161 -9.75 13.48 8.41
N THR A 162 -9.29 13.75 7.20
CA THR A 162 -8.00 14.37 6.93
C THR A 162 -7.87 15.76 7.56
N ILE A 163 -8.88 16.61 7.39
CA ILE A 163 -8.88 17.94 8.01
C ILE A 163 -8.86 17.84 9.54
N SER A 164 -9.60 16.90 10.14
CA SER A 164 -9.59 16.68 11.59
C SER A 164 -8.21 16.29 12.11
N ARG A 165 -7.51 15.41 11.40
CA ARG A 165 -6.13 15.00 11.74
C ARG A 165 -5.14 16.16 11.63
N ILE A 166 -5.20 16.93 10.53
CA ILE A 166 -4.38 18.14 10.35
C ILE A 166 -4.66 19.15 11.49
N ARG A 167 -5.93 19.41 11.77
CA ARG A 167 -6.35 20.33 12.85
C ARG A 167 -5.83 19.91 14.21
N LYS A 168 -5.75 18.61 14.49
CA LYS A 168 -5.23 18.10 15.76
C LYS A 168 -3.77 18.49 15.97
N GLU A 169 -2.95 18.39 14.94
CA GLU A 169 -1.50 18.56 15.01
C GLU A 169 -1.04 20.02 14.83
N THR A 170 -1.76 20.81 14.05
CA THR A 170 -1.33 22.20 13.79
C THR A 170 -1.67 23.16 14.95
N PRO A 171 -0.76 24.05 15.35
CA PRO A 171 -1.04 25.11 16.32
C PRO A 171 -2.07 26.12 15.83
N LEU A 172 -2.03 26.51 14.56
CA LEU A 172 -2.92 27.50 13.96
C LEU A 172 -3.52 27.02 12.65
N LEU A 173 -4.85 27.10 12.56
CA LEU A 173 -5.64 26.80 11.37
C LEU A 173 -6.53 28.00 11.04
N ALA A 174 -6.45 28.51 9.82
CA ALA A 174 -7.25 29.64 9.37
C ALA A 174 -7.78 29.43 7.94
N ASN A 175 -8.99 29.89 7.72
CA ASN A 175 -9.60 29.98 6.39
C ASN A 175 -9.28 31.34 5.78
N ILE A 176 -9.02 31.34 4.46
CA ILE A 176 -8.85 32.57 3.70
C ILE A 176 -9.64 32.47 2.38
N ARG A 177 -10.35 33.54 2.06
CA ARG A 177 -11.11 33.67 0.78
C ARG A 177 -11.16 35.12 0.33
N THR A 178 -11.17 35.31 -0.97
CA THR A 178 -11.41 36.61 -1.59
C THR A 178 -12.81 36.66 -2.20
N LEU A 179 -13.61 37.65 -1.79
CA LEU A 179 -14.96 37.89 -2.31
C LEU A 179 -15.14 39.39 -2.56
N ASP A 180 -15.69 39.74 -3.72
CA ASP A 180 -16.03 41.12 -4.11
C ASP A 180 -14.87 42.10 -3.85
N GLY A 181 -13.63 41.69 -4.17
CA GLY A 181 -12.42 42.50 -3.99
C GLY A 181 -11.98 42.70 -2.53
N SER A 182 -12.58 42.02 -1.58
CA SER A 182 -12.18 41.98 -0.17
C SER A 182 -11.66 40.61 0.23
N VAL A 183 -10.61 40.57 1.03
CA VAL A 183 -10.06 39.32 1.60
C VAL A 183 -10.70 39.08 2.97
N TYR A 184 -11.14 37.88 3.19
CA TYR A 184 -11.70 37.44 4.46
C TYR A 184 -10.79 36.38 5.08
N ILE A 185 -10.41 36.58 6.33
CA ILE A 185 -9.59 35.64 7.12
C ILE A 185 -10.38 35.24 8.36
N HIS A 186 -10.49 33.93 8.60
CA HIS A 186 -11.18 33.39 9.77
C HIS A 186 -10.28 32.35 10.46
N ALA A 187 -9.77 32.70 11.65
CA ALA A 187 -9.04 31.75 12.47
C ALA A 187 -10.00 30.69 13.04
N VAL A 188 -9.73 29.42 12.74
CA VAL A 188 -10.53 28.26 13.20
C VAL A 188 -9.94 27.64 14.45
N LYS A 189 -8.61 27.68 14.56
CA LYS A 189 -7.86 27.19 15.72
C LYS A 189 -6.67 28.10 15.98
N VAL A 190 -6.47 28.47 17.24
CA VAL A 190 -5.27 29.15 17.75
C VAL A 190 -4.91 28.50 19.07
N ARG A 191 -3.74 27.86 19.16
CA ARG A 191 -3.30 27.12 20.35
C ARG A 191 -2.72 28.08 21.40
N GLY A 192 -3.17 27.94 22.64
CA GLY A 192 -2.52 28.55 23.82
C GLY A 192 -2.73 30.05 24.00
N ARG A 193 -3.50 30.71 23.12
CA ARG A 193 -3.82 32.13 23.23
C ARG A 193 -5.16 32.47 22.57
N SER A 194 -5.78 33.54 23.05
CA SER A 194 -7.01 34.07 22.45
C SER A 194 -7.20 35.54 22.82
N THR A 195 -7.84 36.26 21.94
CA THR A 195 -8.37 37.61 22.19
C THR A 195 -9.90 37.57 22.07
N PRO A 196 -10.63 38.58 22.48
CA PRO A 196 -12.07 38.60 22.28
C PRO A 196 -12.54 38.47 20.83
N THR A 197 -11.66 38.71 19.86
CA THR A 197 -11.95 38.70 18.44
C THR A 197 -11.24 37.58 17.65
N THR A 198 -10.52 36.66 18.30
CA THR A 198 -9.70 35.62 17.65
C THR A 198 -10.50 34.81 16.61
N TYR A 199 -11.72 34.41 16.94
CA TYR A 199 -12.54 33.53 16.13
C TYR A 199 -13.63 34.26 15.33
N PHE A 200 -13.56 35.59 15.21
CA PHE A 200 -14.42 36.36 14.33
C PHE A 200 -13.73 36.59 12.98
N PRO A 201 -14.48 36.55 11.86
CA PRO A 201 -13.94 36.83 10.55
C PRO A 201 -13.34 38.25 10.47
N LEU A 202 -12.16 38.36 9.90
CA LEU A 202 -11.51 39.62 9.57
C LEU A 202 -11.75 39.95 8.09
N LYS A 203 -12.35 41.10 7.82
CA LYS A 203 -12.51 41.63 6.45
C LYS A 203 -11.43 42.64 6.16
N ILE A 204 -10.72 42.49 5.02
CA ILE A 204 -9.67 43.39 4.55
C ILE A 204 -10.07 43.91 3.17
N THR A 205 -10.09 45.24 3.01
CA THR A 205 -10.38 45.91 1.73
C THR A 205 -9.28 46.92 1.49
N GLY A 206 -8.41 46.68 0.51
CA GLY A 206 -7.20 47.47 0.29
C GLY A 206 -6.26 47.42 1.51
N THR A 207 -6.06 48.55 2.18
CA THR A 207 -5.25 48.68 3.41
C THR A 207 -6.09 48.72 4.69
N ARG A 208 -7.41 48.81 4.57
CA ARG A 208 -8.32 48.90 5.74
C ARG A 208 -8.80 47.51 6.12
N TRP A 209 -8.89 47.30 7.43
CA TRP A 209 -9.43 46.04 7.97
C TRP A 209 -10.48 46.30 9.04
N ARG A 210 -11.40 45.37 9.21
CA ARG A 210 -12.36 45.35 10.32
C ARG A 210 -12.69 43.92 10.72
N THR A 211 -12.90 43.67 11.99
CA THR A 211 -13.45 42.42 12.51
C THR A 211 -14.96 42.43 12.37
N LEU A 212 -15.53 41.34 11.87
CA LEU A 212 -16.99 41.20 11.70
C LEU A 212 -17.56 40.53 12.94
N THR A 213 -18.05 41.36 13.88
CA THR A 213 -18.56 40.89 15.19
C THR A 213 -20.06 40.80 15.24
N SER A 214 -20.78 41.42 14.27
CA SER A 214 -22.26 41.33 14.24
C SER A 214 -22.68 39.97 13.69
N SER A 215 -23.75 39.40 14.27
CA SER A 215 -24.32 38.13 13.82
C SER A 215 -24.80 38.19 12.36
N ALA A 216 -25.35 39.30 11.91
CA ALA A 216 -25.79 39.50 10.54
C ALA A 216 -24.64 39.50 9.53
N ASP A 217 -23.55 40.26 9.82
CA ASP A 217 -22.34 40.25 8.96
C ASP A 217 -21.70 38.87 8.92
N THR A 218 -21.62 38.21 10.08
CA THR A 218 -21.01 36.88 10.22
C THR A 218 -21.82 35.82 9.45
N TYR A 219 -23.16 35.84 9.63
CA TYR A 219 -24.05 34.93 8.91
C TYR A 219 -23.93 35.08 7.39
N ALA A 220 -24.03 36.32 6.89
CA ALA A 220 -23.96 36.60 5.45
C ALA A 220 -22.64 36.09 4.80
N ILE A 221 -21.53 36.09 5.54
CA ILE A 221 -20.26 35.56 5.08
C ILE A 221 -20.24 34.04 5.14
N PHE A 222 -20.68 33.43 6.27
CA PHE A 222 -20.67 31.97 6.39
C PHE A 222 -21.68 31.31 5.46
N GLU A 223 -22.85 31.91 5.20
CA GLU A 223 -23.79 31.41 4.19
C GLU A 223 -23.13 31.31 2.80
N ARG A 224 -22.36 32.31 2.39
CA ARG A 224 -21.61 32.30 1.12
C ARG A 224 -20.44 31.31 1.12
N PHE A 225 -19.89 30.98 2.28
CA PHE A 225 -18.78 30.03 2.42
C PHE A 225 -19.25 28.59 2.62
N THR A 226 -20.48 28.36 2.98
CA THR A 226 -21.03 27.03 3.20
C THR A 226 -21.53 26.49 1.87
N GLN A 227 -20.66 25.80 1.13
CA GLN A 227 -21.12 24.91 0.07
C GLN A 227 -21.61 23.62 0.74
N THR A 228 -22.89 23.31 0.54
CA THR A 228 -23.55 22.10 0.99
C THR A 228 -23.26 20.95 0.02
N GLY A 229 -22.04 20.42 0.05
CA GLY A 229 -21.66 19.22 -0.69
C GLY A 229 -20.91 18.24 0.22
N GLU A 230 -21.04 16.97 -0.05
CA GLU A 230 -20.12 15.98 0.52
C GLU A 230 -18.70 16.34 0.07
N ARG A 231 -17.79 16.47 1.02
CA ARG A 231 -16.38 16.66 0.73
C ARG A 231 -15.83 15.35 0.18
N ARG A 232 -15.43 15.37 -1.08
CA ARG A 232 -14.86 14.23 -1.78
C ARG A 232 -13.38 14.50 -2.02
N ASP A 233 -12.59 13.47 -1.80
CA ASP A 233 -11.18 13.55 -2.12
C ASP A 233 -10.90 13.34 -3.62
N CYS A 234 -9.65 13.44 -3.99
CA CYS A 234 -9.21 13.22 -5.38
C CYS A 234 -9.50 11.80 -5.86
N TRP A 235 -9.43 10.80 -4.96
CA TRP A 235 -9.69 9.40 -5.26
C TRP A 235 -11.14 9.17 -5.65
N ASP A 236 -12.08 9.56 -4.79
CA ASP A 236 -13.50 9.41 -5.07
C ASP A 236 -13.93 10.21 -6.29
N SER A 237 -13.45 11.47 -6.42
CA SER A 237 -13.75 12.32 -7.57
C SER A 237 -13.29 11.72 -8.90
N MET A 238 -12.13 11.05 -8.90
CA MET A 238 -11.56 10.39 -10.08
C MET A 238 -12.43 9.21 -10.53
N PHE A 239 -12.94 8.40 -9.60
CA PHE A 239 -13.76 7.24 -9.94
C PHE A 239 -15.24 7.56 -10.20
N ASP A 240 -15.78 8.61 -9.59
CA ASP A 240 -17.16 9.03 -9.82
C ASP A 240 -17.41 9.44 -11.28
N SER A 241 -16.43 10.07 -11.91
CA SER A 241 -16.51 10.49 -13.31
C SER A 241 -16.58 9.34 -14.32
N VAL A 242 -16.24 8.12 -13.90
CA VAL A 242 -16.22 6.89 -14.72
C VAL A 242 -17.05 5.76 -14.12
N SER A 243 -17.96 6.09 -13.21
CA SER A 243 -18.77 5.12 -12.44
C SER A 243 -19.65 4.19 -13.29
N ASP A 244 -19.95 4.57 -14.55
CA ASP A 244 -20.73 3.74 -15.50
C ASP A 244 -19.90 2.59 -16.12
N GLY A 245 -18.59 2.57 -15.91
CA GLY A 245 -17.67 1.54 -16.41
C GLY A 245 -17.52 1.47 -17.92
N ARG A 246 -17.90 2.54 -18.64
CA ARG A 246 -17.72 2.62 -20.08
C ARG A 246 -16.29 2.98 -20.43
N GLU A 247 -15.81 2.44 -21.55
CA GLU A 247 -14.51 2.85 -22.07
C GLU A 247 -14.56 4.30 -22.56
N PRO A 248 -13.60 5.13 -22.14
CA PRO A 248 -13.55 6.53 -22.55
C PRO A 248 -13.20 6.66 -24.04
N THR A 249 -13.91 7.56 -24.73
CA THR A 249 -13.75 7.80 -26.16
C THR A 249 -13.03 9.12 -26.47
N ASP A 250 -12.96 10.05 -25.51
CA ASP A 250 -12.29 11.33 -25.64
C ASP A 250 -10.89 11.33 -24.98
N GLU A 251 -10.11 12.37 -25.24
CA GLU A 251 -8.75 12.50 -24.73
C GLU A 251 -8.70 12.63 -23.20
N ASP A 252 -9.65 13.33 -22.61
CA ASP A 252 -9.66 13.57 -21.15
C ASP A 252 -10.00 12.30 -20.40
N GLY A 253 -10.96 11.52 -20.88
CA GLY A 253 -11.26 10.20 -20.34
C GLY A 253 -10.11 9.21 -20.51
N GLN A 254 -9.39 9.24 -21.63
CA GLN A 254 -8.19 8.41 -21.82
C GLN A 254 -7.07 8.79 -20.84
N ARG A 255 -6.85 10.09 -20.60
CA ARG A 255 -5.92 10.56 -19.57
C ARG A 255 -6.33 10.12 -18.18
N LEU A 256 -7.63 10.19 -17.88
CA LEU A 256 -8.16 9.73 -16.60
C LEU A 256 -7.94 8.22 -16.41
N LYS A 257 -8.25 7.40 -17.42
CA LYS A 257 -7.96 5.95 -17.39
C LYS A 257 -6.47 5.68 -17.14
N GLU A 258 -5.59 6.41 -17.82
CA GLU A 258 -4.15 6.30 -17.62
C GLU A 258 -3.74 6.64 -16.18
N ASN A 259 -4.32 7.68 -15.59
CA ASN A 259 -4.05 8.05 -14.20
C ASN A 259 -4.53 6.97 -13.23
N ILE A 260 -5.73 6.40 -13.45
CA ILE A 260 -6.26 5.30 -12.65
C ILE A 260 -5.36 4.05 -12.74
N LEU A 261 -4.91 3.69 -13.95
CA LEU A 261 -3.97 2.57 -14.15
C LEU A 261 -2.68 2.76 -13.35
N ARG A 262 -2.09 3.96 -13.43
CA ARG A 262 -0.86 4.29 -12.69
C ARG A 262 -1.06 4.25 -11.18
N CYS A 263 -2.18 4.73 -10.73
CA CYS A 263 -2.55 4.80 -9.34
C CYS A 263 -2.70 3.40 -8.73
N LEU A 264 -3.50 2.55 -9.37
CA LEU A 264 -3.81 1.21 -8.86
C LEU A 264 -2.67 0.21 -9.09
N LEU A 265 -2.00 0.26 -10.28
CA LEU A 265 -1.11 -0.80 -10.73
C LEU A 265 0.37 -0.38 -10.79
N GLY A 266 0.66 0.89 -10.46
CA GLY A 266 2.02 1.44 -10.42
C GLY A 266 2.55 1.91 -11.78
N ASN A 267 3.75 2.52 -11.76
CA ASN A 267 4.34 3.26 -12.88
C ASN A 267 5.42 2.48 -13.66
N GLU A 268 5.59 1.17 -13.42
CA GLU A 268 6.60 0.39 -14.14
C GLU A 268 6.21 0.33 -15.64
N PRO A 269 7.10 0.78 -16.56
CA PRO A 269 6.71 1.02 -17.96
C PRO A 269 6.22 -0.22 -18.71
N THR A 270 6.87 -1.37 -18.51
CA THR A 270 6.55 -2.63 -19.21
C THR A 270 5.19 -3.15 -18.75
N ARG A 271 4.98 -3.20 -17.43
CA ARG A 271 3.70 -3.60 -16.84
C ARG A 271 2.58 -2.66 -17.26
N LEU A 272 2.82 -1.35 -17.20
CA LEU A 272 1.82 -0.35 -17.58
C LEU A 272 1.41 -0.47 -19.06
N ALA A 273 2.34 -0.77 -19.95
CA ALA A 273 2.04 -1.03 -21.36
C ALA A 273 1.10 -2.23 -21.55
N LEU A 274 1.34 -3.32 -20.81
CA LEU A 274 0.44 -4.47 -20.79
C LEU A 274 -0.92 -4.14 -20.15
N CYS A 275 -0.92 -3.38 -19.05
CA CYS A 275 -2.15 -2.98 -18.39
C CYS A 275 -3.04 -2.11 -19.29
N ARG A 276 -2.47 -1.21 -20.09
CA ARG A 276 -3.23 -0.44 -21.11
C ARG A 276 -3.95 -1.34 -22.10
N LYS A 277 -3.33 -2.46 -22.48
CA LYS A 277 -3.92 -3.39 -23.45
C LYS A 277 -5.04 -4.23 -22.85
N TYR A 278 -4.87 -4.73 -21.61
CA TYR A 278 -5.71 -5.78 -21.06
C TYR A 278 -6.68 -5.34 -19.95
N PHE A 279 -6.61 -4.10 -19.45
CA PHE A 279 -7.55 -3.61 -18.44
C PHE A 279 -8.63 -2.73 -19.07
N SER A 280 -9.87 -3.12 -18.88
CA SER A 280 -11.04 -2.28 -19.14
C SER A 280 -11.33 -1.35 -17.96
N MET A 281 -12.15 -0.31 -18.18
CA MET A 281 -12.63 0.54 -17.09
C MET A 281 -13.40 -0.24 -16.03
N ARG A 282 -14.14 -1.27 -16.44
CA ARG A 282 -14.84 -2.17 -15.51
C ARG A 282 -13.89 -2.96 -14.61
N ASP A 283 -12.73 -3.40 -15.13
CA ASP A 283 -11.71 -4.07 -14.33
C ASP A 283 -11.14 -3.12 -13.26
N LEU A 284 -10.93 -1.85 -13.58
CA LEU A 284 -10.43 -0.85 -12.65
C LEU A 284 -11.46 -0.52 -11.56
N LEU A 285 -12.73 -0.38 -11.90
CA LEU A 285 -13.82 -0.22 -10.93
C LEU A 285 -13.98 -1.46 -10.05
N TYR A 286 -13.80 -2.67 -10.60
CA TYR A 286 -13.82 -3.89 -9.80
C TYR A 286 -12.72 -3.88 -8.73
N ILE A 287 -11.51 -3.42 -9.07
CA ILE A 287 -10.41 -3.29 -8.11
C ILE A 287 -10.79 -2.27 -7.03
N LYS A 288 -11.22 -1.06 -7.42
CA LYS A 288 -11.65 0.00 -6.50
C LYS A 288 -12.69 -0.48 -5.49
N ASN A 289 -13.69 -1.22 -5.95
CA ASN A 289 -14.78 -1.72 -5.09
C ASN A 289 -14.34 -2.86 -4.14
N ARG A 290 -13.14 -3.39 -4.32
CA ARG A 290 -12.52 -4.44 -3.49
C ARG A 290 -11.28 -3.94 -2.75
N GLU A 291 -11.04 -2.64 -2.79
CA GLU A 291 -9.90 -2.04 -2.12
C GLU A 291 -10.30 -1.46 -0.77
N ILE A 292 -9.48 -1.71 0.24
CA ILE A 292 -9.50 -1.13 1.57
C ILE A 292 -8.39 -0.08 1.64
N GLY A 293 -8.73 1.13 1.99
CA GLY A 293 -7.85 2.27 1.80
C GLY A 293 -7.84 2.72 0.35
N THR A 294 -6.71 3.26 -0.12
CA THR A 294 -6.54 3.82 -1.46
C THR A 294 -5.13 3.58 -2.00
N GLY A 295 -4.95 3.79 -3.30
CA GLY A 295 -3.62 3.84 -3.93
C GLY A 295 -3.23 2.55 -4.63
N CYS A 296 -1.97 2.15 -4.52
CA CYS A 296 -1.45 1.01 -5.26
C CYS A 296 -1.79 -0.32 -4.58
N VAL A 297 -2.29 -1.29 -5.36
CA VAL A 297 -2.57 -2.66 -4.88
C VAL A 297 -1.31 -3.55 -4.86
N GLY A 298 -0.18 -3.05 -5.33
CA GLY A 298 1.12 -3.71 -5.30
C GLY A 298 1.39 -4.71 -6.42
N GLY A 299 2.61 -5.24 -6.42
CA GLY A 299 3.15 -6.05 -7.53
C GLY A 299 2.44 -7.38 -7.73
N LYS A 300 2.27 -8.19 -6.67
CA LYS A 300 1.60 -9.49 -6.76
C LYS A 300 0.14 -9.38 -7.21
N ALA A 301 -0.61 -8.43 -6.64
CA ALA A 301 -2.00 -8.21 -7.02
C ALA A 301 -2.10 -7.75 -8.49
N ALA A 302 -1.28 -6.79 -8.91
CA ALA A 302 -1.25 -6.31 -10.28
C ALA A 302 -0.87 -7.43 -11.27
N GLY A 303 0.13 -8.27 -10.95
CA GLY A 303 0.54 -9.40 -11.78
C GLY A 303 -0.56 -10.46 -11.92
N MET A 304 -1.22 -10.82 -10.81
CA MET A 304 -2.34 -11.77 -10.82
C MET A 304 -3.52 -11.25 -11.65
N LEU A 305 -3.89 -9.99 -11.49
CA LEU A 305 -4.98 -9.36 -12.24
C LEU A 305 -4.65 -9.29 -13.74
N LEU A 306 -3.40 -8.95 -14.08
CA LEU A 306 -2.93 -8.91 -15.46
C LEU A 306 -2.97 -10.30 -16.10
N ALA A 307 -2.47 -11.33 -15.43
CA ALA A 307 -2.50 -12.71 -15.91
C ALA A 307 -3.94 -13.19 -16.16
N ARG A 308 -4.87 -12.87 -15.22
CA ARG A 308 -6.31 -13.15 -15.39
C ARG A 308 -6.86 -12.50 -16.66
N ASN A 309 -6.57 -11.23 -16.86
CA ASN A 309 -7.10 -10.48 -18.00
C ASN A 309 -6.48 -10.95 -19.33
N ILE A 310 -5.19 -11.29 -19.35
CA ILE A 310 -4.54 -11.90 -20.52
C ILE A 310 -5.24 -13.22 -20.88
N LEU A 311 -5.45 -14.13 -19.92
CA LEU A 311 -6.13 -15.39 -20.18
C LEU A 311 -7.57 -15.19 -20.65
N ARG A 312 -8.29 -14.24 -20.07
CA ARG A 312 -9.67 -13.91 -20.49
C ARG A 312 -9.72 -13.45 -21.96
N ASP A 313 -8.78 -12.62 -22.37
CA ASP A 313 -8.82 -11.96 -23.68
C ASP A 313 -8.15 -12.82 -24.78
N GLU A 314 -7.04 -13.52 -24.48
CA GLU A 314 -6.28 -14.30 -25.46
C GLU A 314 -6.73 -15.78 -25.52
N ALA A 315 -7.35 -16.31 -24.45
CA ALA A 315 -7.86 -17.69 -24.39
C ALA A 315 -9.26 -17.77 -23.74
N PRO A 316 -10.29 -17.09 -24.29
CA PRO A 316 -11.58 -16.90 -23.64
C PRO A 316 -12.32 -18.22 -23.35
N GLU A 317 -12.21 -19.23 -24.22
CA GLU A 317 -12.85 -20.53 -24.01
C GLU A 317 -12.20 -21.30 -22.85
N LEU A 318 -10.87 -21.31 -22.80
CA LEU A 318 -10.09 -21.88 -21.68
C LEU A 318 -10.45 -21.17 -20.38
N TYR A 319 -10.46 -19.83 -20.40
CA TYR A 319 -10.81 -19.03 -19.23
C TYR A 319 -12.22 -19.36 -18.71
N ARG A 320 -13.20 -19.39 -19.61
CA ARG A 320 -14.60 -19.63 -19.24
C ARG A 320 -14.85 -21.04 -18.69
N THR A 321 -14.13 -22.06 -19.18
CA THR A 321 -14.42 -23.47 -18.88
C THR A 321 -13.48 -24.12 -17.87
N ARG A 322 -12.28 -23.58 -17.67
CA ARG A 322 -11.21 -24.21 -16.88
C ARG A 322 -10.61 -23.33 -15.79
N ILE A 323 -10.83 -22.01 -15.83
CA ILE A 323 -10.27 -21.08 -14.85
C ILE A 323 -11.36 -20.62 -13.89
N GLU A 324 -11.16 -20.86 -12.61
CA GLU A 324 -12.00 -20.29 -11.56
C GLU A 324 -11.52 -18.85 -11.28
N PRO A 325 -12.42 -17.86 -11.31
CA PRO A 325 -12.06 -16.49 -10.93
C PRO A 325 -11.63 -16.43 -9.47
N HIS A 326 -10.50 -15.79 -9.21
CA HIS A 326 -10.07 -15.54 -7.84
C HIS A 326 -11.01 -14.55 -7.13
N ASP A 327 -11.27 -14.79 -5.86
CA ASP A 327 -12.04 -13.91 -4.98
C ASP A 327 -11.09 -13.21 -4.01
N SER A 328 -10.88 -11.89 -4.21
CA SER A 328 -9.83 -11.15 -3.53
C SER A 328 -10.27 -9.75 -3.12
N TYR A 329 -9.67 -9.27 -2.04
CA TYR A 329 -9.64 -7.88 -1.61
C TYR A 329 -8.20 -7.37 -1.62
N TYR A 330 -8.05 -6.06 -1.75
CA TYR A 330 -6.77 -5.39 -1.80
C TYR A 330 -6.69 -4.40 -0.66
N ILE A 331 -5.60 -4.38 0.10
CA ILE A 331 -5.35 -3.35 1.10
C ILE A 331 -4.32 -2.41 0.49
N GLY A 332 -4.72 -1.18 0.23
CA GLY A 332 -3.91 -0.17 -0.43
C GLY A 332 -2.64 0.19 0.36
N ALA A 333 -1.63 0.65 -0.34
CA ALA A 333 -0.35 1.01 0.28
C ALA A 333 -0.47 2.16 1.30
N ASP A 334 -1.48 3.02 1.19
CA ASP A 334 -1.74 4.11 2.14
C ASP A 334 -2.08 3.60 3.54
N VAL A 335 -2.70 2.42 3.65
CA VAL A 335 -3.00 1.78 4.95
C VAL A 335 -1.71 1.44 5.69
N PHE A 336 -0.69 0.93 4.99
CA PHE A 336 0.63 0.65 5.58
C PHE A 336 1.29 1.92 6.11
N TYR A 337 1.33 2.98 5.29
CA TYR A 337 1.90 4.27 5.70
C TYR A 337 1.14 4.88 6.88
N THR A 338 -0.19 4.90 6.80
CA THR A 338 -1.03 5.45 7.87
C THR A 338 -0.85 4.68 9.17
N TYR A 339 -0.77 3.35 9.09
CA TYR A 339 -0.45 2.50 10.24
C TYR A 339 0.91 2.84 10.85
N GLY A 340 1.94 2.96 10.02
CA GLY A 340 3.29 3.32 10.46
C GLY A 340 3.38 4.70 11.11
N VAL A 341 2.75 5.70 10.51
CA VAL A 341 2.73 7.08 11.04
C VAL A 341 1.99 7.14 12.37
N GLN A 342 0.81 6.51 12.45
CA GLN A 342 0.00 6.51 13.67
C GLN A 342 0.70 5.85 14.86
N ASN A 343 1.50 4.82 14.62
CA ASN A 343 2.19 4.05 15.65
C ASN A 343 3.65 4.49 15.87
N GLY A 344 4.06 5.64 15.33
CA GLY A 344 5.38 6.24 15.61
C GLY A 344 6.57 5.55 14.94
N LEU A 345 6.32 4.73 13.92
CA LEU A 345 7.34 3.96 13.20
C LEU A 345 8.37 4.86 12.49
N TRP A 346 7.94 6.05 12.07
CA TRP A 346 8.68 6.90 11.16
C TRP A 346 10.06 7.32 11.67
N SER A 347 10.16 7.70 12.93
CA SER A 347 11.43 8.13 13.52
C SER A 347 12.48 7.02 13.53
N SER A 348 12.05 5.77 13.77
CA SER A 348 12.93 4.60 13.73
C SER A 348 13.34 4.25 12.31
N ARG A 349 12.44 4.43 11.34
CA ARG A 349 12.72 4.18 9.93
C ARG A 349 13.73 5.15 9.33
N ILE A 350 13.62 6.46 9.64
CA ILE A 350 14.62 7.44 9.22
C ILE A 350 16.00 7.05 9.77
N ARG A 351 16.08 6.73 11.07
CA ARG A 351 17.35 6.32 11.70
C ARG A 351 17.93 5.06 11.06
N MET A 352 17.07 4.08 10.72
CA MET A 352 17.49 2.85 10.05
C MET A 352 18.16 3.14 8.70
N VAL A 353 17.59 4.03 7.89
CA VAL A 353 18.13 4.38 6.56
C VAL A 353 19.45 5.13 6.67
N GLU A 354 19.65 5.91 7.75
CA GLU A 354 20.86 6.73 7.98
C GLU A 354 21.96 5.99 8.77
N ALA A 355 21.63 4.86 9.39
CA ALA A 355 22.56 4.11 10.23
C ALA A 355 23.63 3.35 9.42
N ALA A 356 24.84 3.28 9.96
CA ALA A 356 25.89 2.42 9.41
C ALA A 356 25.54 0.92 9.53
N ASP A 357 24.88 0.52 10.64
CA ASP A 357 24.28 -0.79 10.83
C ASP A 357 22.75 -0.64 10.89
N TYR A 358 22.13 -0.81 9.75
CA TYR A 358 20.67 -0.74 9.59
C TYR A 358 19.92 -1.90 10.27
N LEU A 359 20.59 -3.02 10.57
CA LEU A 359 19.97 -4.18 11.19
C LEU A 359 19.67 -3.96 12.68
N GLU A 360 20.40 -3.05 13.35
CA GLU A 360 20.16 -2.69 14.75
C GLU A 360 18.74 -2.15 14.98
N TYR A 361 18.17 -1.51 13.96
CA TYR A 361 16.81 -0.93 14.04
C TYR A 361 15.70 -1.90 13.64
N ALA A 362 16.03 -3.08 13.11
CA ALA A 362 15.06 -4.02 12.57
C ALA A 362 14.08 -4.51 13.66
N GLU A 363 14.57 -4.98 14.80
CA GLU A 363 13.71 -5.52 15.86
C GLU A 363 12.84 -4.46 16.55
N PRO A 364 13.33 -3.26 16.92
CA PRO A 364 12.47 -2.20 17.42
C PRO A 364 11.35 -1.81 16.46
N ILE A 365 11.62 -1.76 15.15
CA ILE A 365 10.61 -1.48 14.12
C ILE A 365 9.60 -2.63 14.04
N ARG A 366 10.08 -3.86 14.07
CA ARG A 366 9.24 -5.07 14.05
C ARG A 366 8.26 -5.10 15.23
N GLU A 367 8.72 -4.79 16.43
CA GLU A 367 7.86 -4.69 17.61
C GLU A 367 6.77 -3.61 17.47
N LEU A 368 7.11 -2.44 16.93
CA LEU A 368 6.12 -1.39 16.65
C LEU A 368 5.06 -1.86 15.63
N LEU A 369 5.48 -2.57 14.58
CA LEU A 369 4.57 -3.11 13.57
C LEU A 369 3.66 -4.20 14.14
N LEU A 370 4.13 -5.07 15.03
CA LEU A 370 3.34 -6.12 15.64
C LEU A 370 2.33 -5.60 16.68
N ASN A 371 2.69 -4.54 17.43
CA ASN A 371 1.91 -4.04 18.56
C ASN A 371 1.08 -2.78 18.24
N GLY A 372 1.16 -2.25 17.04
CA GLY A 372 0.43 -1.05 16.62
C GLY A 372 -1.09 -1.26 16.54
N THR A 373 -1.81 -0.18 16.28
CA THR A 373 -3.28 -0.18 16.12
C THR A 373 -3.68 0.47 14.81
N PHE A 374 -4.73 -0.06 14.17
CA PHE A 374 -5.32 0.54 12.97
C PHE A 374 -6.31 1.64 13.32
N MET A 375 -6.53 2.54 12.38
CA MET A 375 -7.59 3.56 12.48
C MET A 375 -8.98 2.89 12.55
N PRO A 376 -9.95 3.50 13.25
CA PRO A 376 -11.32 2.97 13.31
C PRO A 376 -11.96 2.75 11.94
N SER A 377 -11.79 3.69 11.00
CA SER A 377 -12.32 3.59 9.64
C SER A 377 -11.76 2.39 8.86
N ILE A 378 -10.48 2.05 9.05
CA ILE A 378 -9.85 0.87 8.45
C ILE A 378 -10.36 -0.41 9.12
N LYS A 379 -10.53 -0.40 10.45
CA LYS A 379 -11.10 -1.54 11.18
C LYS A 379 -12.50 -1.90 10.71
N GLU A 380 -13.35 -0.91 10.47
CA GLU A 380 -14.70 -1.12 9.93
C GLU A 380 -14.67 -1.75 8.53
N GLN A 381 -13.76 -1.30 7.66
CA GLN A 381 -13.57 -1.90 6.35
C GLN A 381 -13.07 -3.35 6.43
N PHE A 382 -12.15 -3.66 7.36
CA PHE A 382 -11.71 -5.03 7.63
C PHE A 382 -12.85 -5.94 8.09
N LEU A 383 -13.71 -5.46 8.99
CA LEU A 383 -14.87 -6.20 9.45
C LEU A 383 -15.85 -6.48 8.32
N SER A 384 -16.14 -5.49 7.48
CA SER A 384 -17.01 -5.65 6.30
C SER A 384 -16.45 -6.68 5.31
N MET A 385 -15.15 -6.67 5.06
CA MET A 385 -14.50 -7.68 4.22
C MET A 385 -14.61 -9.09 4.82
N LEU A 386 -14.40 -9.23 6.14
CA LEU A 386 -14.53 -10.52 6.82
C LEU A 386 -15.98 -11.04 6.85
N GLU A 387 -16.96 -10.16 6.94
CA GLU A 387 -18.37 -10.50 6.76
C GLU A 387 -18.64 -11.03 5.34
N TYR A 388 -18.07 -10.37 4.32
CA TYR A 388 -18.16 -10.84 2.94
C TYR A 388 -17.57 -12.25 2.76
N PHE A 389 -16.37 -12.53 3.28
CA PHE A 389 -15.75 -13.85 3.17
C PHE A 389 -16.47 -14.93 4.01
N GLY A 390 -17.25 -14.52 5.00
CA GLY A 390 -17.88 -15.45 5.94
C GLY A 390 -16.83 -16.26 6.69
N GLN A 391 -17.01 -17.58 6.77
CA GLN A 391 -16.05 -18.50 7.41
C GLN A 391 -15.15 -19.22 6.38
N SER A 392 -15.05 -18.72 5.16
CA SER A 392 -14.12 -19.29 4.18
C SER A 392 -12.67 -18.98 4.60
N PRO A 393 -11.77 -19.96 4.53
CA PRO A 393 -10.36 -19.71 4.74
C PRO A 393 -9.82 -18.65 3.77
N ILE A 394 -8.98 -17.76 4.30
CA ILE A 394 -8.34 -16.69 3.53
C ILE A 394 -6.83 -16.69 3.73
N ILE A 395 -6.11 -16.09 2.81
CA ILE A 395 -4.68 -15.84 2.93
C ILE A 395 -4.41 -14.35 2.82
N VAL A 396 -3.56 -13.82 3.69
CA VAL A 396 -3.01 -12.46 3.63
C VAL A 396 -1.61 -12.54 3.05
N ARG A 397 -1.38 -11.90 1.90
CA ARG A 397 -0.10 -11.93 1.18
C ARG A 397 0.47 -10.54 1.05
N SER A 398 1.76 -10.41 1.22
CA SER A 398 2.48 -9.19 0.80
C SER A 398 2.25 -8.91 -0.68
N SER A 399 2.12 -7.65 -1.03
CA SER A 399 2.01 -7.17 -2.41
C SER A 399 2.74 -5.83 -2.53
N SER A 400 4.02 -5.80 -2.13
CA SER A 400 4.85 -4.61 -2.29
C SER A 400 5.04 -4.28 -3.76
N ILE A 401 5.17 -3.00 -4.08
CA ILE A 401 5.51 -2.56 -5.43
C ILE A 401 6.91 -3.03 -5.86
N LEU A 402 7.78 -3.34 -4.88
CA LEU A 402 9.12 -3.86 -5.11
C LEU A 402 9.13 -5.37 -5.41
N GLU A 403 8.02 -6.09 -5.10
CA GLU A 403 7.86 -7.51 -5.40
C GLU A 403 7.42 -7.72 -6.85
N ASP A 404 7.92 -8.81 -7.43
CA ASP A 404 7.53 -9.31 -8.76
C ASP A 404 7.67 -8.25 -9.88
N GLY A 405 8.64 -7.34 -9.73
CA GLY A 405 9.03 -6.40 -10.77
C GLY A 405 9.95 -7.05 -11.81
N PHE A 406 9.94 -6.52 -13.04
CA PHE A 406 10.86 -6.95 -14.08
C PHE A 406 12.33 -6.78 -13.60
N GLY A 407 13.05 -7.91 -13.48
CA GLY A 407 14.45 -7.94 -13.02
C GLY A 407 14.66 -8.04 -11.50
N ASN A 408 13.62 -7.97 -10.70
CA ASN A 408 13.70 -8.13 -9.25
C ASN A 408 12.73 -9.22 -8.77
N ALA A 409 13.27 -10.33 -8.29
CA ALA A 409 12.48 -11.38 -7.66
C ALA A 409 12.63 -11.31 -6.14
N PHE A 410 11.59 -10.87 -5.45
CA PHE A 410 11.49 -10.85 -3.98
C PHE A 410 10.89 -12.13 -3.40
N ALA A 411 10.85 -13.21 -4.20
CA ALA A 411 10.22 -14.45 -3.79
C ALA A 411 10.73 -14.94 -2.42
N GLY A 412 9.81 -15.19 -1.49
CA GLY A 412 10.10 -15.71 -0.15
C GLY A 412 10.78 -14.73 0.81
N LYS A 413 10.83 -13.43 0.52
CA LYS A 413 11.41 -12.42 1.42
C LYS A 413 10.39 -11.82 2.39
N TYR A 414 9.15 -11.71 1.95
CA TYR A 414 8.02 -11.26 2.77
C TYR A 414 7.10 -12.44 3.08
N GLU A 415 6.39 -12.32 4.17
CA GLU A 415 5.51 -13.38 4.66
C GLU A 415 4.15 -13.40 3.92
N SER A 416 3.55 -14.58 3.93
CA SER A 416 2.16 -14.82 3.61
C SER A 416 1.54 -15.63 4.73
N VAL A 417 0.39 -15.22 5.24
CA VAL A 417 -0.24 -15.83 6.43
C VAL A 417 -1.61 -16.36 6.08
N PHE A 418 -1.81 -17.66 6.32
CA PHE A 418 -3.12 -18.28 6.19
C PHE A 418 -3.96 -18.00 7.44
N CYS A 419 -5.20 -17.62 7.23
CA CYS A 419 -6.20 -17.45 8.28
C CYS A 419 -7.31 -18.49 8.04
N PRO A 420 -7.48 -19.47 8.90
CA PRO A 420 -8.57 -20.44 8.80
C PRO A 420 -9.95 -19.78 8.83
N ASN A 421 -10.06 -18.60 9.46
CA ASN A 421 -11.21 -17.71 9.45
C ASN A 421 -12.49 -18.33 10.02
N GLN A 422 -12.35 -19.16 11.08
CA GLN A 422 -13.47 -19.80 11.78
C GLN A 422 -13.85 -19.04 13.04
N GLY A 423 -15.07 -19.24 13.54
CA GLY A 423 -15.57 -18.65 14.76
C GLY A 423 -16.36 -17.36 14.57
N SER A 424 -16.51 -16.58 15.64
CA SER A 424 -17.21 -15.31 15.65
C SER A 424 -16.47 -14.25 14.83
N LEU A 425 -17.18 -13.20 14.38
CA LEU A 425 -16.56 -12.11 13.64
C LEU A 425 -15.38 -11.47 14.40
N LYS A 426 -15.49 -11.36 15.73
CA LYS A 426 -14.42 -10.82 16.57
C LYS A 426 -13.18 -11.73 16.56
N GLU A 427 -13.34 -13.02 16.75
CA GLU A 427 -12.22 -13.98 16.71
C GLU A 427 -11.55 -13.98 15.34
N ARG A 428 -12.34 -13.96 14.26
CA ARG A 428 -11.83 -13.87 12.89
C ARG A 428 -11.06 -12.56 12.67
N TYR A 429 -11.58 -11.45 13.19
CA TYR A 429 -10.91 -10.16 13.12
C TYR A 429 -9.57 -10.17 13.87
N ASP A 430 -9.53 -10.71 15.08
CA ASP A 430 -8.30 -10.76 15.88
C ASP A 430 -7.21 -11.62 15.22
N VAL A 431 -7.59 -12.70 14.53
CA VAL A 431 -6.66 -13.54 13.73
C VAL A 431 -6.19 -12.77 12.48
N PHE A 432 -7.11 -12.16 11.76
CA PHE A 432 -6.82 -11.39 10.56
C PHE A 432 -5.91 -10.17 10.85
N GLU A 433 -6.21 -9.40 11.89
CA GLU A 433 -5.40 -8.25 12.29
C GLU A 433 -3.96 -8.66 12.60
N ARG A 434 -3.77 -9.78 13.31
CA ARG A 434 -2.43 -10.35 13.58
C ARG A 434 -1.72 -10.74 12.28
N ALA A 435 -2.42 -11.39 11.36
CA ALA A 435 -1.85 -11.76 10.07
C ALA A 435 -1.38 -10.54 9.26
N VAL A 436 -2.19 -9.47 9.20
CA VAL A 436 -1.79 -8.21 8.55
C VAL A 436 -0.54 -7.63 9.21
N LYS A 437 -0.49 -7.57 10.54
CA LYS A 437 0.67 -7.08 11.30
C LYS A 437 1.92 -7.91 11.06
N GLN A 438 1.79 -9.24 10.99
CA GLN A 438 2.91 -10.15 10.66
C GLN A 438 3.47 -9.87 9.27
N VAL A 439 2.59 -9.72 8.27
CA VAL A 439 3.04 -9.38 6.91
C VAL A 439 3.70 -8.01 6.88
N TYR A 440 3.17 -7.00 7.56
CA TYR A 440 3.83 -5.70 7.68
C TYR A 440 5.19 -5.80 8.38
N ALA A 441 5.27 -6.57 9.47
CA ALA A 441 6.52 -6.80 10.20
C ALA A 441 7.59 -7.51 9.36
N SER A 442 7.19 -8.32 8.38
CA SER A 442 8.12 -9.01 7.48
C SER A 442 8.95 -8.06 6.60
N THR A 443 8.52 -6.80 6.44
CA THR A 443 9.29 -5.77 5.72
C THR A 443 10.64 -5.49 6.36
N VAL A 444 10.79 -5.76 7.65
CA VAL A 444 12.02 -5.57 8.40
C VAL A 444 12.68 -6.89 8.82
N ASN A 445 12.28 -8.01 8.23
CA ASN A 445 13.01 -9.26 8.39
C ASN A 445 14.46 -9.09 7.89
N PRO A 446 15.47 -9.63 8.58
CA PRO A 446 16.88 -9.43 8.22
C PRO A 446 17.21 -9.76 6.76
N ASP A 447 16.62 -10.82 6.20
CA ASP A 447 16.83 -11.21 4.81
C ASP A 447 16.19 -10.24 3.82
N ALA A 448 15.04 -9.64 4.15
CA ALA A 448 14.39 -8.62 3.34
C ALA A 448 15.21 -7.33 3.33
N ILE A 449 15.67 -6.88 4.50
CA ILE A 449 16.52 -5.68 4.63
C ILE A 449 17.86 -5.87 3.89
N LYS A 450 18.55 -7.00 4.09
CA LYS A 450 19.82 -7.32 3.39
C LYS A 450 19.64 -7.28 1.88
N TYR A 451 18.60 -7.93 1.38
CA TYR A 451 18.29 -7.93 -0.06
C TYR A 451 18.07 -6.51 -0.60
N ARG A 452 17.31 -5.68 0.12
CA ARG A 452 17.09 -4.27 -0.26
C ARG A 452 18.39 -3.47 -0.24
N ALA A 453 19.25 -3.69 0.76
CA ALA A 453 20.56 -3.04 0.85
C ALA A 453 21.46 -3.41 -0.35
N GLU A 454 21.57 -4.69 -0.67
CA GLU A 454 22.35 -5.21 -1.81
C GLU A 454 21.87 -4.64 -3.16
N ARG A 455 20.57 -4.38 -3.29
CA ARG A 455 19.95 -3.82 -4.50
C ARG A 455 19.86 -2.30 -4.51
N LYS A 456 20.37 -1.61 -3.47
CA LYS A 456 20.26 -0.14 -3.31
C LYS A 456 18.81 0.35 -3.31
N LEU A 457 17.95 -0.37 -2.59
CA LEU A 457 16.52 -0.09 -2.46
C LEU A 457 16.12 0.31 -1.03
N LEU A 458 17.06 0.48 -0.09
CA LEU A 458 16.77 0.84 1.29
C LEU A 458 16.13 2.23 1.43
N ASP A 459 16.49 3.14 0.54
CA ASP A 459 16.02 4.52 0.48
C ASP A 459 14.77 4.70 -0.39
N ARG A 460 14.28 3.61 -1.00
CA ARG A 460 13.04 3.64 -1.77
C ARG A 460 11.84 3.29 -0.92
N ASP A 461 10.71 3.90 -1.28
CA ASP A 461 9.41 3.65 -0.65
C ASP A 461 9.03 2.17 -0.76
N GLU A 462 8.66 1.56 0.38
CA GLU A 462 8.25 0.14 0.42
C GLU A 462 6.90 -0.07 -0.26
N GLN A 463 5.96 0.85 -0.08
CA GLN A 463 4.59 0.75 -0.59
C GLN A 463 3.98 -0.65 -0.39
N MET A 464 3.96 -1.11 0.87
CA MET A 464 3.45 -2.43 1.22
C MET A 464 1.93 -2.46 1.15
N ALA A 465 1.39 -2.81 -0.01
CA ALA A 465 0.01 -3.23 -0.15
C ALA A 465 -0.15 -4.69 0.24
N LEU A 466 -1.38 -5.14 0.51
CA LEU A 466 -1.66 -6.55 0.78
C LEU A 466 -2.73 -7.09 -0.17
N LEU A 467 -2.58 -8.36 -0.50
CA LEU A 467 -3.55 -9.13 -1.25
C LEU A 467 -4.21 -10.14 -0.30
N VAL A 468 -5.51 -9.98 -0.06
CA VAL A 468 -6.31 -10.89 0.75
C VAL A 468 -7.16 -11.74 -0.18
N MET A 469 -6.96 -13.05 -0.17
CA MET A 469 -7.62 -13.96 -1.09
C MET A 469 -8.38 -15.05 -0.33
N ARG A 470 -9.56 -15.43 -0.85
CA ARG A 470 -10.16 -16.73 -0.50
C ARG A 470 -9.21 -17.84 -0.94
N VAL A 471 -8.93 -18.77 -0.05
CA VAL A 471 -8.11 -19.93 -0.38
C VAL A 471 -8.91 -20.87 -1.27
N CYS A 472 -8.36 -21.27 -2.42
CA CYS A 472 -8.94 -22.31 -3.25
C CYS A 472 -8.78 -23.66 -2.58
N GLY A 473 -9.82 -24.49 -2.61
CA GLY A 473 -9.81 -25.82 -2.00
C GLY A 473 -11.21 -26.31 -1.68
N ASP A 474 -11.27 -27.42 -0.97
CA ASP A 474 -12.52 -28.02 -0.51
C ASP A 474 -12.35 -28.62 0.89
N VAL A 475 -13.46 -28.93 1.55
CA VAL A 475 -13.47 -29.59 2.87
C VAL A 475 -13.26 -31.09 2.70
N HIS A 476 -12.24 -31.62 3.39
CA HIS A 476 -11.89 -33.04 3.44
C HIS A 476 -11.84 -33.49 4.89
N GLY A 477 -12.94 -34.01 5.40
CA GLY A 477 -13.08 -34.31 6.83
C GLY A 477 -12.99 -33.03 7.68
N ASN A 478 -11.97 -32.93 8.52
CA ASN A 478 -11.70 -31.75 9.37
C ASN A 478 -10.75 -30.72 8.72
N TYR A 479 -10.27 -31.00 7.52
CA TYR A 479 -9.27 -30.18 6.83
C TYR A 479 -9.84 -29.49 5.60
N TYR A 480 -9.23 -28.35 5.26
CA TYR A 480 -9.52 -27.62 4.02
C TYR A 480 -8.24 -27.47 3.21
N TYR A 481 -8.23 -27.96 1.98
CA TYR A 481 -7.10 -27.87 1.06
C TYR A 481 -7.53 -28.17 -0.40
N PRO A 482 -6.77 -27.70 -1.41
CA PRO A 482 -6.94 -28.13 -2.80
C PRO A 482 -6.29 -29.50 -3.01
N HIS A 483 -6.81 -30.30 -3.94
CA HIS A 483 -6.18 -31.58 -4.29
C HIS A 483 -4.78 -31.40 -4.89
N ILE A 484 -4.56 -30.30 -5.62
CA ILE A 484 -3.28 -30.00 -6.26
C ILE A 484 -3.02 -28.50 -6.14
N ALA A 485 -1.78 -28.16 -5.82
CA ALA A 485 -1.26 -26.82 -5.95
C ALA A 485 0.12 -26.87 -6.61
N GLY A 486 0.59 -25.72 -7.09
CA GLY A 486 1.90 -25.73 -7.73
C GLY A 486 2.37 -24.37 -8.20
N VAL A 487 3.57 -24.37 -8.80
CA VAL A 487 4.21 -23.19 -9.40
C VAL A 487 4.68 -23.54 -10.80
N GLY A 488 4.32 -22.70 -11.77
CA GLY A 488 4.81 -22.77 -13.14
C GLY A 488 5.97 -21.79 -13.37
N HIS A 489 6.96 -22.23 -14.11
CA HIS A 489 8.07 -21.39 -14.56
C HIS A 489 8.14 -21.43 -16.08
N SER A 490 8.23 -20.29 -16.73
CA SER A 490 8.32 -20.16 -18.19
C SER A 490 9.58 -20.80 -18.79
N LYS A 491 10.61 -21.04 -17.95
CA LYS A 491 11.86 -21.70 -18.34
C LYS A 491 12.18 -22.83 -17.37
N ASN A 492 12.59 -23.97 -17.90
CA ASN A 492 13.12 -25.06 -17.11
C ASN A 492 14.63 -24.87 -16.90
N LEU A 493 15.03 -24.49 -15.69
CA LEU A 493 16.43 -24.23 -15.31
C LEU A 493 17.23 -25.51 -15.00
N TYR A 494 16.57 -26.67 -14.91
CA TYR A 494 17.18 -27.96 -14.58
C TYR A 494 17.51 -28.78 -15.82
N LEU A 495 17.25 -28.28 -17.03
CA LEU A 495 17.64 -28.94 -18.27
C LEU A 495 19.16 -28.86 -18.45
N ASN A 496 19.84 -30.02 -18.53
CA ASN A 496 21.23 -30.09 -18.97
C ASN A 496 21.34 -29.60 -20.43
N LYS A 497 22.44 -28.90 -20.77
CA LYS A 497 22.70 -28.39 -22.12
C LYS A 497 22.60 -29.46 -23.23
N GLN A 498 22.74 -30.74 -22.89
CA GLN A 498 22.61 -31.87 -23.81
C GLN A 498 21.18 -32.31 -24.12
N ASN A 499 20.21 -31.94 -23.26
CA ASN A 499 18.77 -32.28 -23.38
C ASN A 499 17.88 -31.06 -23.60
N ALA A 500 18.48 -29.89 -23.85
CA ALA A 500 17.73 -28.70 -24.17
C ALA A 500 17.10 -28.89 -25.57
N SER A 501 15.80 -29.14 -25.63
CA SER A 501 15.04 -28.96 -26.85
C SER A 501 15.17 -27.51 -27.32
N ALA A 502 15.02 -27.26 -28.60
CA ALA A 502 15.12 -25.91 -29.19
C ALA A 502 14.04 -24.97 -28.59
N GLU A 503 12.96 -25.52 -28.02
CA GLU A 503 11.90 -24.82 -27.34
C GLU A 503 11.85 -25.26 -25.87
N ASN A 504 12.27 -24.37 -24.95
CA ASN A 504 12.08 -24.58 -23.52
C ASN A 504 10.65 -24.16 -23.13
N LYS A 505 9.71 -25.12 -23.05
CA LYS A 505 8.29 -24.87 -22.71
C LYS A 505 8.04 -24.67 -21.21
N GLY A 506 9.10 -24.60 -20.42
CA GLY A 506 9.01 -24.35 -18.99
C GLY A 506 8.87 -25.60 -18.14
N MET A 507 8.53 -25.40 -16.87
CA MET A 507 8.36 -26.46 -15.88
C MET A 507 7.24 -26.15 -14.89
N LEU A 508 6.62 -27.22 -14.34
CA LEU A 508 5.72 -27.13 -13.21
C LEU A 508 6.31 -27.86 -12.00
N ARG A 509 6.05 -27.31 -10.82
CA ARG A 509 6.25 -28.00 -9.53
C ARG A 509 4.86 -28.26 -8.96
N LEU A 510 4.48 -29.50 -8.74
CA LEU A 510 3.18 -29.91 -8.22
C LEU A 510 3.32 -30.53 -6.84
N VAL A 511 2.36 -30.21 -5.98
CA VAL A 511 2.18 -30.81 -4.64
C VAL A 511 0.73 -31.14 -4.40
N PHE A 512 0.49 -32.09 -3.54
CA PHE A 512 -0.82 -32.39 -2.98
C PHE A 512 -1.04 -31.54 -1.72
N GLY A 513 -2.24 -30.96 -1.55
CA GLY A 513 -2.52 -30.01 -0.48
C GLY A 513 -2.19 -28.57 -0.86
N MET A 514 -1.90 -27.74 0.13
CA MET A 514 -1.60 -26.32 -0.06
C MET A 514 -0.30 -26.10 -0.84
N GLY A 515 -0.21 -24.99 -1.57
CA GLY A 515 0.90 -24.69 -2.47
C GLY A 515 2.23 -24.30 -1.81
N THR A 516 2.30 -24.17 -0.51
CA THR A 516 3.48 -23.80 0.26
C THR A 516 4.69 -24.67 -0.06
N ARG A 517 4.52 -25.99 -0.06
CA ARG A 517 5.57 -26.97 -0.36
C ARG A 517 6.03 -27.00 -1.82
N ALA A 518 5.30 -26.36 -2.72
CA ALA A 518 5.76 -26.16 -4.09
C ALA A 518 6.82 -25.03 -4.17
N VAL A 519 6.82 -24.09 -3.22
CA VAL A 519 7.74 -22.95 -3.15
C VAL A 519 8.88 -23.26 -2.19
N ASP A 520 8.55 -23.63 -0.95
CA ASP A 520 9.53 -23.93 0.09
C ASP A 520 10.15 -25.31 -0.10
N ARG A 521 11.46 -25.40 0.13
CA ARG A 521 12.21 -26.65 0.04
C ARG A 521 12.47 -27.13 1.45
N GLU A 522 11.90 -28.28 1.79
CA GLU A 522 12.24 -29.00 3.01
C GLU A 522 13.14 -30.18 2.71
N ALA A 523 13.96 -30.57 3.67
CA ALA A 523 14.72 -31.80 3.60
C ALA A 523 13.75 -32.99 3.64
N ASP A 524 13.99 -33.97 2.80
CA ASP A 524 13.26 -35.24 2.74
C ASP A 524 11.76 -35.12 2.33
N ASP A 525 11.38 -34.03 1.67
CA ASP A 525 10.03 -33.86 1.11
C ASP A 525 10.11 -33.15 -0.27
N TYR A 526 9.56 -33.78 -1.32
CA TYR A 526 9.84 -33.37 -2.68
C TYR A 526 8.57 -33.14 -3.50
N ALA A 527 8.44 -31.93 -4.04
CA ALA A 527 7.42 -31.62 -5.04
C ALA A 527 7.67 -32.41 -6.33
N ARG A 528 6.61 -32.83 -7.00
CA ARG A 528 6.69 -33.43 -8.33
C ARG A 528 7.09 -32.38 -9.36
N LEU A 529 8.25 -32.56 -9.99
CA LEU A 529 8.73 -31.70 -11.08
C LEU A 529 8.27 -32.25 -12.42
N LEU A 530 7.69 -31.40 -13.25
CA LEU A 530 7.28 -31.71 -14.61
C LEU A 530 8.05 -30.82 -15.59
N ASN A 531 8.66 -31.45 -16.59
CA ASN A 531 9.17 -30.74 -17.76
C ASN A 531 8.03 -30.59 -18.77
N MET A 532 7.67 -29.37 -19.14
CA MET A 532 6.53 -29.09 -20.04
C MET A 532 6.83 -29.48 -21.50
N ASP A 533 8.06 -29.78 -21.85
CA ASP A 533 8.38 -30.42 -23.15
C ASP A 533 7.92 -31.88 -23.20
N ASN A 534 7.86 -32.58 -22.05
CA ASN A 534 7.32 -33.93 -21.90
C ASN A 534 6.69 -34.11 -20.51
N PRO A 535 5.50 -33.57 -20.26
CA PRO A 535 4.90 -33.52 -18.91
C PRO A 535 4.50 -34.89 -18.36
N THR A 536 4.33 -35.91 -19.21
CA THR A 536 3.98 -37.27 -18.80
C THR A 536 5.19 -38.15 -18.50
N ALA A 537 6.41 -37.62 -18.63
CA ALA A 537 7.64 -38.36 -18.34
C ALA A 537 7.68 -38.81 -16.86
N PRO A 538 8.22 -40.02 -16.59
CA PRO A 538 8.41 -40.48 -15.22
C PRO A 538 9.38 -39.55 -14.46
N PRO A 539 9.37 -39.57 -13.12
CA PRO A 539 10.38 -38.85 -12.33
C PRO A 539 11.79 -39.29 -12.73
N MET A 540 12.73 -38.34 -12.73
CA MET A 540 14.16 -38.62 -13.03
C MET A 540 14.88 -39.17 -11.77
N VAL A 541 14.40 -40.31 -11.26
CA VAL A 541 14.96 -41.01 -10.09
C VAL A 541 15.25 -42.46 -10.44
N ALA A 542 16.15 -43.11 -9.70
CA ALA A 542 16.45 -44.52 -9.92
C ALA A 542 15.23 -45.39 -9.61
N TYR A 543 15.13 -46.53 -10.30
CA TYR A 543 14.04 -47.49 -10.03
C TYR A 543 14.09 -47.97 -8.57
N GLY A 544 12.94 -47.86 -7.89
CA GLY A 544 12.79 -48.19 -6.47
C GLY A 544 13.03 -47.04 -5.49
N ASP A 545 13.50 -45.88 -5.98
CA ASP A 545 13.74 -44.68 -5.16
C ASP A 545 12.59 -43.67 -5.26
N GLU A 546 11.54 -43.94 -6.05
CA GLU A 546 10.43 -43.02 -6.27
C GLU A 546 9.75 -42.59 -4.95
N TYR A 547 9.55 -43.53 -4.01
CA TYR A 547 8.98 -43.21 -2.71
C TYR A 547 9.85 -42.21 -1.94
N LYS A 548 11.16 -42.45 -1.87
CA LYS A 548 12.12 -41.59 -1.14
C LYS A 548 12.11 -40.13 -1.63
N TYR A 549 11.91 -39.94 -2.95
CA TYR A 549 11.93 -38.62 -3.59
C TYR A 549 10.54 -38.13 -3.98
N SER A 550 9.51 -38.58 -3.25
CA SER A 550 8.14 -38.10 -3.38
C SER A 550 7.73 -37.20 -2.20
N GLN A 551 6.56 -36.62 -2.27
CA GLN A 551 5.98 -35.85 -1.18
C GLN A 551 5.41 -36.76 -0.10
N HIS A 552 5.77 -36.53 1.16
CA HIS A 552 5.33 -37.29 2.34
C HIS A 552 4.44 -36.48 3.28
N LYS A 553 4.57 -35.16 3.24
CA LYS A 553 3.82 -34.21 4.07
C LYS A 553 3.05 -33.26 3.20
N MET A 554 1.93 -32.79 3.69
CA MET A 554 1.15 -31.72 3.05
C MET A 554 0.75 -30.69 4.10
N ASP A 555 0.57 -29.47 3.63
CA ASP A 555 -0.01 -28.42 4.46
C ASP A 555 -1.50 -28.31 4.17
N ALA A 556 -2.28 -28.10 5.22
CA ALA A 556 -3.73 -27.99 5.20
C ALA A 556 -4.22 -27.00 6.25
N ILE A 557 -5.44 -26.54 6.11
CA ILE A 557 -6.11 -25.72 7.13
C ILE A 557 -7.01 -26.60 7.98
N GLY A 558 -6.71 -26.73 9.27
CA GLY A 558 -7.53 -27.40 10.26
C GLY A 558 -8.75 -26.53 10.60
N LEU A 559 -9.93 -26.92 10.17
CA LEU A 559 -11.17 -26.14 10.39
C LEU A 559 -11.64 -26.22 11.84
N LYS A 560 -11.38 -27.34 12.52
CA LYS A 560 -11.79 -27.55 13.89
C LYS A 560 -10.88 -26.82 14.88
N ASP A 561 -9.57 -26.94 14.65
CA ASP A 561 -8.54 -26.38 15.53
C ASP A 561 -8.20 -24.92 15.17
N ASN A 562 -8.74 -24.42 14.05
CA ASN A 562 -8.59 -23.07 13.53
C ASN A 562 -7.10 -22.70 13.32
N GLU A 563 -6.31 -23.64 12.80
CA GLU A 563 -4.88 -23.53 12.61
C GLU A 563 -4.44 -23.98 11.21
N PHE A 564 -3.29 -23.51 10.78
CA PHE A 564 -2.60 -24.01 9.59
C PHE A 564 -1.63 -25.11 10.02
N GLU A 565 -1.80 -26.32 9.45
CA GLU A 565 -1.13 -27.51 9.93
C GLU A 565 -0.37 -28.23 8.82
N THR A 566 0.71 -28.90 9.22
CA THR A 566 1.43 -29.88 8.40
C THR A 566 1.04 -31.30 8.82
N ILE A 567 0.46 -32.04 7.91
CA ILE A 567 0.03 -33.42 8.16
C ILE A 567 0.76 -34.39 7.22
N ARG A 568 0.86 -35.67 7.63
CA ARG A 568 1.43 -36.71 6.79
C ARG A 568 0.39 -37.18 5.76
N VAL A 569 0.82 -37.36 4.51
CA VAL A 569 -0.04 -37.82 3.40
C VAL A 569 -0.62 -39.22 3.66
N ASP A 570 0.14 -40.11 4.28
CA ASP A 570 -0.30 -41.46 4.63
C ASP A 570 -1.35 -41.49 5.76
N GLY A 571 -1.50 -40.41 6.52
CA GLY A 571 -2.53 -40.22 7.56
C GLY A 571 -3.88 -39.71 7.04
N ILE A 572 -4.02 -39.42 5.75
CA ILE A 572 -5.26 -38.89 5.17
C ILE A 572 -6.27 -40.04 4.96
N ASP A 573 -7.49 -39.88 5.46
CA ASP A 573 -8.56 -40.79 5.13
C ASP A 573 -9.00 -40.58 3.67
N LYS A 574 -8.71 -41.58 2.83
CA LYS A 574 -9.04 -41.53 1.40
C LYS A 574 -10.53 -41.41 1.14
N ARG A 575 -11.38 -41.74 2.11
CA ARG A 575 -12.86 -41.64 2.02
C ARG A 575 -13.32 -40.18 2.11
N ASP A 576 -12.52 -39.31 2.73
CA ASP A 576 -12.81 -37.89 2.88
C ASP A 576 -12.45 -37.11 1.60
N LEU A 577 -11.67 -37.71 0.68
CA LEU A 577 -11.30 -37.07 -0.58
C LEU A 577 -12.50 -37.00 -1.52
N LYS A 578 -12.77 -35.82 -2.05
CA LYS A 578 -13.85 -35.58 -3.02
C LYS A 578 -13.49 -35.96 -4.46
N ALA A 579 -12.28 -36.45 -4.70
CA ALA A 579 -11.82 -36.94 -5.98
C ALA A 579 -11.22 -38.35 -5.84
N ASP A 580 -11.11 -39.08 -6.96
CA ASP A 580 -10.48 -40.40 -6.99
C ASP A 580 -9.00 -40.29 -6.53
N PRO A 581 -8.63 -40.90 -5.38
CA PRO A 581 -7.26 -40.85 -4.87
C PRO A 581 -6.21 -41.34 -5.86
N SER A 582 -6.60 -42.28 -6.74
CA SER A 582 -5.70 -42.86 -7.76
C SER A 582 -5.22 -41.84 -8.80
N LEU A 583 -5.87 -40.67 -8.90
CA LEU A 583 -5.38 -39.57 -9.74
C LEU A 583 -4.04 -39.00 -9.25
N PHE A 584 -3.83 -39.00 -7.94
CA PHE A 584 -2.70 -38.33 -7.29
C PHE A 584 -1.63 -39.29 -6.82
N MET A 585 -2.06 -40.47 -6.31
CA MET A 585 -1.19 -41.43 -5.66
C MET A 585 -1.43 -42.86 -6.11
N GLU A 586 -0.36 -43.65 -6.05
CA GLU A 586 -0.40 -45.09 -6.32
C GLU A 586 0.46 -45.84 -5.29
N PRO A 587 0.22 -47.19 -5.08
CA PRO A 587 1.04 -47.99 -4.19
C PRO A 587 2.51 -47.99 -4.65
N ASP A 588 3.44 -48.02 -3.70
CA ASP A 588 4.87 -48.26 -3.99
C ASP A 588 5.08 -49.70 -4.42
N TYR A 589 4.94 -49.95 -5.71
CA TYR A 589 5.01 -51.30 -6.30
C TYR A 589 6.30 -52.05 -5.96
N PRO A 590 7.51 -51.44 -5.91
CA PRO A 590 8.71 -52.10 -5.42
C PRO A 590 8.55 -52.65 -4.00
N THR A 591 7.99 -51.83 -3.09
CA THR A 591 7.71 -52.26 -1.71
C THR A 591 6.63 -53.35 -1.66
N VAL A 592 5.56 -53.20 -2.45
CA VAL A 592 4.50 -54.22 -2.59
C VAL A 592 5.09 -55.56 -3.02
N SER A 593 5.97 -55.57 -4.02
CA SER A 593 6.61 -56.79 -4.50
C SER A 593 7.47 -57.44 -3.44
N ARG A 594 8.25 -56.64 -2.74
CA ARG A 594 9.13 -57.11 -1.63
C ARG A 594 8.31 -57.72 -0.47
N LEU A 595 7.19 -57.08 -0.07
CA LEU A 595 6.31 -57.60 0.97
C LEU A 595 5.69 -58.91 0.55
N ARG A 596 5.27 -59.06 -0.71
CA ARG A 596 4.74 -60.35 -1.29
C ARG A 596 5.81 -61.46 -1.25
N GLU A 597 7.02 -61.15 -1.65
CA GLU A 597 8.15 -62.11 -1.61
C GLU A 597 8.44 -62.56 -0.17
N MET A 598 8.24 -61.69 0.81
CA MET A 598 8.41 -62.01 2.24
C MET A 598 7.19 -62.66 2.88
N GLY A 599 6.11 -62.86 2.12
CA GLY A 599 4.85 -63.39 2.65
C GLY A 599 4.09 -62.48 3.60
N LEU A 600 4.39 -61.18 3.55
CA LEU A 600 3.80 -60.16 4.44
C LEU A 600 2.58 -59.50 3.76
N SER A 601 1.70 -58.91 4.59
CA SER A 601 0.56 -58.13 4.08
C SER A 601 1.02 -56.96 3.22
N THR A 602 0.38 -56.77 2.09
CA THR A 602 0.64 -55.58 1.22
C THR A 602 -0.31 -54.42 1.52
N ALA A 603 -1.20 -54.56 2.52
CA ALA A 603 -2.16 -53.53 2.89
C ALA A 603 -1.47 -52.26 3.47
N ASP A 604 -0.29 -52.48 4.10
CA ASP A 604 0.49 -51.43 4.76
C ASP A 604 1.58 -50.85 3.83
N ALA A 605 1.59 -51.21 2.54
CA ALA A 605 2.51 -50.64 1.58
C ALA A 605 2.25 -49.12 1.43
N PRO A 606 3.30 -48.26 1.48
CA PRO A 606 3.12 -46.83 1.32
C PRO A 606 2.61 -46.45 -0.06
N ASN A 607 1.95 -45.31 -0.15
CA ASN A 607 1.56 -44.71 -1.42
C ASN A 607 2.58 -43.63 -1.83
N ILE A 608 2.82 -43.53 -3.12
CA ILE A 608 3.67 -42.51 -3.73
C ILE A 608 2.79 -41.44 -4.37
N LEU A 609 2.99 -40.19 -4.02
CA LEU A 609 2.41 -39.05 -4.71
C LEU A 609 3.19 -38.75 -5.99
N ASN A 610 2.72 -39.22 -7.12
CA ASN A 610 3.38 -39.03 -8.42
C ASN A 610 2.51 -38.41 -9.50
N PHE A 611 1.20 -38.24 -9.23
CA PHE A 611 0.20 -37.65 -10.15
C PHE A 611 0.11 -38.35 -11.52
N ARG A 612 0.60 -39.57 -11.66
CA ARG A 612 0.76 -40.26 -12.95
C ARG A 612 -0.56 -40.41 -13.70
N LYS A 613 -1.64 -40.82 -13.03
CA LYS A 613 -2.95 -40.99 -13.64
C LYS A 613 -3.55 -39.64 -14.03
N LEU A 614 -3.41 -38.60 -13.20
CA LEU A 614 -3.83 -37.23 -13.53
C LEU A 614 -3.17 -36.75 -14.83
N LEU A 615 -1.85 -36.89 -14.92
CA LEU A 615 -1.06 -36.40 -16.05
C LEU A 615 -1.33 -37.14 -17.37
N ARG A 616 -1.80 -38.40 -17.31
CA ARG A 616 -2.00 -39.27 -18.50
C ARG A 616 -3.45 -39.43 -18.90
N SER A 617 -4.36 -39.33 -17.94
CA SER A 617 -5.76 -39.74 -18.15
C SER A 617 -6.75 -38.58 -18.05
N THR A 618 -6.24 -37.34 -17.84
CA THR A 618 -7.06 -36.12 -17.82
C THR A 618 -6.46 -35.10 -18.78
N ASP A 619 -7.19 -34.01 -19.01
CA ASP A 619 -6.75 -32.88 -19.83
C ASP A 619 -5.86 -31.86 -19.07
N PHE A 620 -5.43 -32.20 -17.83
CA PHE A 620 -4.64 -31.30 -16.98
C PHE A 620 -3.36 -30.80 -17.68
N THR A 621 -2.62 -31.68 -18.33
CA THR A 621 -1.37 -31.32 -19.02
C THR A 621 -1.62 -30.38 -20.20
N ASP A 622 -2.70 -30.60 -20.95
CA ASP A 622 -3.06 -29.77 -22.10
C ASP A 622 -3.48 -28.38 -21.64
N VAL A 623 -4.33 -28.32 -20.61
CA VAL A 623 -4.76 -27.06 -19.97
C VAL A 623 -3.57 -26.25 -19.47
N MET A 624 -2.64 -26.88 -18.72
CA MET A 624 -1.48 -26.20 -18.17
C MET A 624 -0.50 -25.74 -19.25
N THR A 625 -0.34 -26.55 -20.32
CA THR A 625 0.49 -26.16 -21.47
C THR A 625 -0.07 -24.92 -22.15
N GLU A 626 -1.38 -24.87 -22.37
CA GLU A 626 -2.02 -23.71 -22.99
C GLU A 626 -1.97 -22.47 -22.08
N VAL A 627 -2.22 -22.60 -20.76
CA VAL A 627 -2.07 -21.51 -19.80
C VAL A 627 -0.64 -20.94 -19.86
N MET A 628 0.37 -21.78 -19.82
CA MET A 628 1.78 -21.34 -19.84
C MET A 628 2.18 -20.74 -21.18
N ARG A 629 1.59 -21.19 -22.29
CA ARG A 629 1.83 -20.62 -23.61
C ARG A 629 1.25 -19.20 -23.75
N VAL A 630 0.07 -18.96 -23.17
CA VAL A 630 -0.63 -17.69 -23.26
C VAL A 630 0.00 -16.64 -22.35
N LEU A 631 0.38 -17.02 -21.14
CA LEU A 631 1.05 -16.14 -20.17
C LEU A 631 2.53 -15.95 -20.47
#